data_70589b90f1985b03cb2fa3cc804dd971
#
_entry.id   70589b90f1985b03cb2fa3cc804dd971
#
_cell.length_a   1.000
_cell.length_b   1.000
_cell.length_c   1.000
_cell.angle_alpha   90.00
_cell.angle_beta   90.00
_cell.angle_gamma   90.00
#
_symmetry.space_group_name_H-M   'P 1'
#
loop_
_entity.id
_entity.type
_entity.pdbx_description
1 polymer ?
#
loop_
_entity_poly.entity_id
_entity_poly.type
_entity_poly.pdbx_seq_one_letter_code
_entity_poly.pdbx_strand_id
1 'polypeptide(L)'
;MAGVLDYAPALSTSLNVDEASTTFAGVLNGKYKVYVDPYTANQGATQFFTVGYKGTSAFDAGLFYCPYVPLQLVRAVDPNSFQPKIGFKTRYGIVANPFVNLDDSNSDNNVIVANKNYYYRKVAVTNLM
;
A
#
# COMPACT_ATOMS: atom_id res chain seq x y z
N MET A 1 -6.62 -21.26 22.58
CA MET A 1 -6.80 -19.85 22.21
C MET A 1 -7.34 -19.82 20.79
N ALA A 2 -8.57 -19.39 20.60
CA ALA A 2 -9.14 -19.20 19.27
C ALA A 2 -8.30 -18.14 18.54
N GLY A 3 -7.95 -18.40 17.28
CA GLY A 3 -7.08 -17.54 16.51
C GLY A 3 -7.58 -16.10 16.46
N VAL A 4 -6.78 -15.20 16.91
CA VAL A 4 -7.08 -13.75 16.91
C VAL A 4 -7.13 -13.21 15.48
N LEU A 5 -6.44 -13.88 14.57
CA LEU A 5 -6.44 -13.56 13.13
C LEU A 5 -7.28 -14.60 12.39
N ASP A 6 -8.38 -14.14 11.81
CA ASP A 6 -9.15 -14.93 10.85
C ASP A 6 -8.43 -14.83 9.49
N TYR A 7 -7.71 -15.89 9.16
CA TYR A 7 -6.96 -15.96 7.91
C TYR A 7 -7.93 -16.06 6.74
N ALA A 8 -7.84 -15.10 5.83
CA ALA A 8 -8.63 -15.16 4.60
C ALA A 8 -8.08 -16.33 3.73
N PRO A 9 -8.85 -17.42 3.55
CA PRO A 9 -8.43 -18.46 2.63
C PRO A 9 -8.24 -17.83 1.25
N ALA A 10 -7.17 -18.20 0.57
CA ALA A 10 -6.94 -17.78 -0.80
C ALA A 10 -8.20 -18.10 -1.62
N LEU A 11 -8.87 -17.08 -2.10
CA LEU A 11 -10.15 -17.16 -2.84
C LEU A 11 -9.99 -17.83 -4.20
N SER A 12 -8.83 -18.36 -4.51
CA SER A 12 -8.61 -19.02 -5.77
C SER A 12 -8.32 -20.51 -5.58
N THR A 13 -9.22 -21.29 -6.04
CA THR A 13 -9.02 -22.70 -6.38
C THR A 13 -8.06 -22.91 -7.57
N SER A 14 -7.41 -21.86 -8.05
CA SER A 14 -6.44 -21.94 -9.13
C SER A 14 -5.07 -22.25 -8.55
N LEU A 15 -4.51 -23.37 -8.94
CA LEU A 15 -3.17 -23.88 -8.59
C LEU A 15 -2.00 -22.96 -9.03
N ASN A 16 -2.29 -21.86 -9.72
CA ASN A 16 -1.30 -20.94 -10.30
C ASN A 16 -1.34 -19.54 -9.68
N VAL A 17 -1.87 -19.37 -8.48
CA VAL A 17 -1.84 -18.07 -7.83
C VAL A 17 -0.51 -17.91 -7.13
N ASP A 18 0.28 -17.03 -7.67
CA ASP A 18 1.45 -16.50 -7.00
C ASP A 18 0.99 -15.71 -5.78
N GLU A 19 1.20 -16.26 -4.58
CA GLU A 19 0.85 -15.61 -3.32
C GLU A 19 1.58 -14.27 -3.13
N ALA A 20 2.67 -14.04 -3.86
CA ALA A 20 3.43 -12.80 -3.84
C ALA A 20 2.60 -11.57 -4.31
N SER A 21 1.52 -11.77 -5.06
CA SER A 21 0.65 -10.68 -5.49
C SER A 21 -0.48 -10.35 -4.50
N THR A 22 -0.74 -11.21 -3.52
CA THR A 22 -1.83 -11.04 -2.56
C THR A 22 -1.30 -10.45 -1.26
N THR A 23 -1.46 -9.14 -1.10
CA THR A 23 -1.03 -8.43 0.13
C THR A 23 -2.02 -8.59 1.29
N PHE A 24 -3.27 -8.96 1.02
CA PHE A 24 -4.29 -9.14 2.05
C PHE A 24 -4.11 -10.48 2.77
N ALA A 25 -3.81 -10.41 4.08
CA ALA A 25 -3.59 -11.60 4.90
C ALA A 25 -4.83 -12.09 5.64
N GLY A 26 -5.72 -11.19 6.04
CA GLY A 26 -6.90 -11.57 6.78
C GLY A 26 -7.51 -10.45 7.61
N VAL A 27 -8.41 -10.80 8.52
CA VAL A 27 -9.09 -9.87 9.41
C VAL A 27 -8.75 -10.19 10.86
N LEU A 28 -8.21 -9.21 11.56
CA LEU A 28 -7.87 -9.31 12.97
C LEU A 28 -9.09 -8.97 13.82
N ASN A 29 -9.50 -9.91 14.67
CA ASN A 29 -10.63 -9.75 15.61
C ASN A 29 -11.95 -9.29 14.92
N GLY A 30 -12.17 -9.69 13.65
CA GLY A 30 -13.37 -9.31 12.89
C GLY A 30 -13.48 -7.83 12.54
N LYS A 31 -12.50 -7.02 12.87
CA LYS A 31 -12.56 -5.55 12.76
C LYS A 31 -11.47 -4.93 11.88
N TYR A 32 -10.24 -5.41 11.99
CA TYR A 32 -9.09 -4.80 11.32
C TYR A 32 -8.64 -5.64 10.14
N LYS A 33 -8.54 -5.04 8.96
CA LYS A 33 -7.97 -5.67 7.77
C LYS A 33 -6.45 -5.63 7.87
N VAL A 34 -5.80 -6.78 7.71
CA VAL A 34 -4.36 -6.93 7.77
C VAL A 34 -3.81 -7.11 6.36
N TYR A 35 -2.82 -6.32 6.03
CA TYR A 35 -2.08 -6.39 4.78
C TYR A 35 -0.61 -6.59 5.08
N VAL A 36 0.04 -7.49 4.34
CA VAL A 36 1.47 -7.77 4.48
C VAL A 36 2.20 -7.22 3.26
N ASP A 37 3.25 -6.43 3.51
CA ASP A 37 4.14 -5.96 2.46
C ASP A 37 5.40 -6.85 2.45
N PRO A 38 5.60 -7.67 1.42
CA PRO A 38 6.74 -8.57 1.34
C PRO A 38 8.05 -7.85 0.99
N TYR A 39 7.99 -6.61 0.52
CA TYR A 39 9.15 -5.88 0.01
C TYR A 39 9.90 -5.06 1.05
N THR A 40 9.33 -4.83 2.22
CA THR A 40 9.93 -4.00 3.28
C THR A 40 10.82 -4.78 4.25
N ALA A 41 10.85 -6.10 4.17
CA ALA A 41 11.54 -6.96 5.14
C ALA A 41 13.07 -6.77 5.22
N ASN A 42 13.69 -6.17 4.22
CA ASN A 42 15.16 -6.07 4.11
C ASN A 42 15.72 -4.68 4.46
N GLN A 43 14.93 -3.77 4.99
CA GLN A 43 15.38 -2.39 5.23
C GLN A 43 15.91 -2.15 6.66
N GLY A 44 16.84 -2.96 7.12
CA GLY A 44 17.54 -2.73 8.38
C GLY A 44 17.01 -3.53 9.59
N ALA A 45 17.63 -3.32 10.74
CA ALA A 45 17.36 -4.06 11.97
C ALA A 45 16.05 -3.73 12.66
N THR A 46 15.34 -2.69 12.24
CA THR A 46 14.09 -2.24 12.85
C THR A 46 12.91 -2.52 11.93
N GLN A 47 11.98 -3.34 12.39
CA GLN A 47 10.75 -3.60 11.68
C GLN A 47 9.69 -2.58 12.05
N PHE A 48 8.77 -2.31 11.13
CA PHE A 48 7.67 -1.37 11.34
C PHE A 48 6.35 -1.99 10.97
N PHE A 49 5.31 -1.65 11.69
CA PHE A 49 3.97 -1.82 11.19
C PHE A 49 3.23 -0.47 11.19
N THR A 50 2.31 -0.33 10.28
CA THR A 50 1.53 0.90 10.11
C THR A 50 0.06 0.58 10.34
N VAL A 51 -0.58 1.35 11.21
CA VAL A 51 -2.03 1.30 11.40
C VAL A 51 -2.64 2.50 10.70
N GLY A 52 -3.53 2.22 9.77
CA GLY A 52 -4.27 3.24 9.02
C GLY A 52 -5.75 3.23 9.36
N TYR A 53 -6.36 4.39 9.38
CA TYR A 53 -7.80 4.57 9.49
C TYR A 53 -8.38 5.06 8.17
N LYS A 54 -9.51 4.45 7.79
CA LYS A 54 -10.35 4.92 6.71
C LYS A 54 -11.80 4.91 7.18
N GLY A 55 -12.46 6.05 7.10
CA GLY A 55 -13.87 6.18 7.45
C GLY A 55 -14.81 5.62 6.41
N THR A 56 -16.10 5.69 6.69
CA THR A 56 -17.18 5.26 5.80
C THR A 56 -17.40 6.21 4.63
N SER A 57 -17.11 7.50 4.82
CA SER A 57 -17.18 8.50 3.76
C SER A 57 -16.01 8.35 2.79
N ALA A 58 -16.26 8.61 1.51
CA ALA A 58 -15.21 8.60 0.48
C ALA A 58 -14.11 9.65 0.74
N PHE A 59 -14.45 10.74 1.43
CA PHE A 59 -13.51 11.82 1.75
C PHE A 59 -12.80 11.66 3.09
N ASP A 60 -13.23 10.70 3.92
CA ASP A 60 -12.63 10.41 5.21
C ASP A 60 -11.50 9.39 5.08
N ALA A 61 -10.42 9.83 4.45
CA ALA A 61 -9.21 9.05 4.23
C ALA A 61 -8.00 9.99 4.27
N GLY A 62 -6.85 9.47 4.71
CA GLY A 62 -5.61 10.24 4.79
C GLY A 62 -4.87 10.38 3.46
N LEU A 63 -5.10 9.46 2.53
CA LEU A 63 -4.45 9.43 1.23
C LEU A 63 -5.46 9.07 0.15
N PHE A 64 -5.42 9.81 -0.95
CA PHE A 64 -6.26 9.58 -2.12
C PHE A 64 -5.41 9.15 -3.29
N TYR A 65 -5.70 7.99 -3.82
CA TYR A 65 -5.11 7.49 -5.06
C TYR A 65 -6.12 7.64 -6.20
N CYS A 66 -5.78 8.43 -7.19
CA CYS A 66 -6.64 8.77 -8.32
C CYS A 66 -6.01 8.23 -9.62
N PRO A 67 -6.32 7.00 -10.04
CA PRO A 67 -5.84 6.48 -11.31
C PRO A 67 -6.60 7.16 -12.45
N TYR A 68 -5.86 7.87 -13.32
CA TYR A 68 -6.42 8.51 -14.51
C TYR A 68 -6.37 7.58 -15.73
N VAL A 69 -5.22 6.95 -15.94
CA VAL A 69 -5.03 5.97 -16.99
C VAL A 69 -4.57 4.66 -16.35
N PRO A 70 -5.29 3.55 -16.55
CA PRO A 70 -4.87 2.25 -16.03
C PRO A 70 -3.54 1.82 -16.66
N LEU A 71 -2.91 0.80 -16.07
CA LEU A 71 -1.69 0.23 -16.62
C LEU A 71 -1.96 -0.34 -18.02
N GLN A 72 -1.28 0.21 -19.01
CA GLN A 72 -1.38 -0.19 -20.41
C GLN A 72 -0.07 -0.79 -20.89
N LEU A 73 -0.15 -1.92 -21.58
CA LEU A 73 0.95 -2.51 -22.30
C LEU A 73 1.05 -1.86 -23.69
N VAL A 74 2.22 -1.33 -24.01
CA VAL A 74 2.53 -0.79 -25.33
C VAL A 74 3.60 -1.65 -25.98
N ARG A 75 3.34 -2.12 -27.18
CA ARG A 75 4.30 -2.88 -27.99
C ARG A 75 4.71 -2.03 -29.18
N ALA A 76 5.99 -1.98 -29.46
CA ALA A 76 6.56 -1.29 -30.62
C ALA A 76 7.71 -2.11 -31.18
N VAL A 77 7.98 -1.96 -32.47
CA VAL A 77 9.17 -2.51 -33.12
C VAL A 77 10.12 -1.36 -33.40
N ASP A 78 11.37 -1.51 -33.02
CA ASP A 78 12.40 -0.51 -33.30
C ASP A 78 12.68 -0.44 -34.80
N PRO A 79 12.57 0.72 -35.44
CA PRO A 79 12.80 0.86 -36.89
C PRO A 79 14.25 0.59 -37.30
N ASN A 80 15.21 0.74 -36.39
CA ASN A 80 16.63 0.57 -36.70
C ASN A 80 17.15 -0.86 -36.47
N SER A 81 16.67 -1.54 -35.42
CA SER A 81 17.15 -2.87 -35.03
C SER A 81 16.16 -3.99 -35.27
N PHE A 82 14.92 -3.67 -35.67
CA PHE A 82 13.79 -4.61 -35.81
C PHE A 82 13.49 -5.42 -34.53
N GLN A 83 14.01 -5.02 -33.39
CA GLN A 83 13.77 -5.69 -32.12
C GLN A 83 12.43 -5.28 -31.51
N PRO A 84 11.65 -6.23 -30.95
CA PRO A 84 10.43 -5.90 -30.25
C PRO A 84 10.75 -5.19 -28.94
N LYS A 85 10.10 -4.05 -28.69
CA LYS A 85 10.15 -3.30 -27.45
C LYS A 85 8.79 -3.38 -26.76
N ILE A 86 8.80 -3.63 -25.45
CA ILE A 86 7.60 -3.64 -24.61
C ILE A 86 7.75 -2.53 -23.58
N GLY A 87 6.74 -1.69 -23.48
CA GLY A 87 6.66 -0.62 -22.50
C GLY A 87 5.37 -0.71 -21.70
N PHE A 88 5.43 -0.30 -20.44
CA PHE A 88 4.26 -0.12 -19.59
C PHE A 88 4.04 1.36 -19.35
N LYS A 89 2.79 1.78 -19.50
CA LYS A 89 2.37 3.18 -19.36
C LYS A 89 1.20 3.28 -18.38
N THR A 90 1.30 4.18 -17.43
CA THR A 90 0.21 4.53 -16.53
C THR A 90 0.24 6.03 -16.22
N ARG A 91 -0.90 6.57 -15.82
CA ARG A 91 -1.00 7.93 -15.27
C ARG A 91 -1.89 7.89 -14.03
N TYR A 92 -1.38 8.44 -12.93
CA TYR A 92 -2.10 8.49 -11.67
C TYR A 92 -1.73 9.76 -10.90
N GLY A 93 -2.60 10.15 -10.00
CA GLY A 93 -2.33 11.17 -9.00
C GLY A 93 -2.43 10.59 -7.59
N ILE A 94 -1.57 11.04 -6.70
CA ILE A 94 -1.66 10.74 -5.27
C ILE A 94 -1.69 12.06 -4.53
N VAL A 95 -2.70 12.24 -3.68
CA VAL A 95 -2.89 13.45 -2.88
C VAL A 95 -3.13 13.06 -1.43
N ALA A 96 -2.43 13.71 -0.50
CA ALA A 96 -2.70 13.58 0.93
C ALA A 96 -3.84 14.52 1.34
N ASN A 97 -4.63 14.07 2.32
CA ASN A 97 -5.63 14.95 2.93
C ASN A 97 -4.93 16.09 3.67
N PRO A 98 -5.34 17.36 3.49
CA PRO A 98 -4.70 18.50 4.19
C PRO A 98 -4.73 18.38 5.71
N PHE A 99 -5.71 17.69 6.29
CA PHE A 99 -5.80 17.44 7.73
C PHE A 99 -4.87 16.32 8.25
N VAL A 100 -4.11 15.70 7.39
CA VAL A 100 -3.10 14.70 7.77
C VAL A 100 -1.85 15.35 8.33
N ASN A 101 -1.54 16.57 7.91
CA ASN A 101 -0.39 17.31 8.38
C ASN A 101 -0.82 18.33 9.46
N LEU A 102 -0.41 18.07 10.71
CA LEU A 102 -0.66 18.96 11.84
C LEU A 102 0.57 19.81 12.22
N ASP A 103 1.64 19.74 11.43
CA ASP A 103 2.87 20.47 11.70
C ASP A 103 2.92 21.75 10.87
N ASP A 104 2.64 22.89 11.51
CA ASP A 104 2.70 24.24 10.91
C ASP A 104 4.12 24.66 10.45
N SER A 105 5.14 23.90 10.87
CA SER A 105 6.54 24.22 10.56
C SER A 105 6.99 23.78 9.17
N ASN A 106 6.23 22.94 8.48
CA ASN A 106 6.49 22.51 7.12
C ASN A 106 5.52 23.16 6.14
N SER A 107 6.03 24.08 5.34
CA SER A 107 5.28 24.76 4.28
C SER A 107 4.79 23.85 3.14
N ASP A 108 5.26 22.60 3.10
CA ASP A 108 4.81 21.59 2.15
C ASP A 108 3.63 20.80 2.73
N ASN A 109 2.43 21.31 2.54
CA ASN A 109 1.15 20.73 3.00
C ASN A 109 0.83 19.33 2.44
N ASN A 110 1.72 18.74 1.67
CA ASN A 110 1.53 17.43 1.04
C ASN A 110 2.33 16.28 1.68
N VAL A 111 3.06 16.53 2.76
CA VAL A 111 3.89 15.52 3.41
C VAL A 111 3.17 14.94 4.62
N ILE A 112 2.96 13.64 4.60
CA ILE A 112 2.41 12.90 5.75
C ILE A 112 3.50 12.75 6.80
N VAL A 113 3.37 13.45 7.92
CA VAL A 113 4.30 13.32 9.05
C VAL A 113 3.91 12.11 9.91
N ALA A 114 4.85 11.17 10.08
CA ALA A 114 4.61 9.96 10.86
C ALA A 114 4.21 10.30 12.31
N ASN A 115 3.15 9.68 12.80
CA ASN A 115 2.63 9.80 14.17
C ASN A 115 2.11 11.19 14.59
N LYS A 116 2.12 12.19 13.71
CA LYS A 116 1.57 13.53 13.98
C LYS A 116 0.23 13.78 13.27
N ASN A 117 -0.32 12.78 12.59
CA ASN A 117 -1.58 12.90 11.86
C ASN A 117 -2.70 12.05 12.49
N TYR A 118 -3.94 12.25 12.08
CA TYR A 118 -5.11 11.53 12.59
C TYR A 118 -5.33 10.16 11.95
N TYR A 119 -4.76 9.92 10.77
CA TYR A 119 -5.09 8.76 9.94
C TYR A 119 -4.08 7.62 10.05
N TYR A 120 -2.81 7.93 10.30
CA TYR A 120 -1.75 6.93 10.26
C TYR A 120 -0.87 6.95 11.51
N ARG A 121 -0.58 5.75 12.01
CA ARG A 121 0.40 5.52 13.08
C ARG A 121 1.43 4.52 12.60
N LYS A 122 2.69 4.87 12.72
CA LYS A 122 3.82 4.01 12.44
C LYS A 122 4.46 3.59 13.76
N VAL A 123 4.55 2.28 13.98
CA VAL A 123 5.11 1.71 15.20
C VAL A 123 6.35 0.91 14.85
N ALA A 124 7.47 1.23 15.50
CA ALA A 124 8.69 0.46 15.39
C ALA A 124 8.64 -0.75 16.32
N VAL A 125 9.07 -1.89 15.82
CA VAL A 125 9.17 -3.13 16.59
C VAL A 125 10.64 -3.51 16.65
N THR A 126 11.16 -3.61 17.87
CA THR A 126 12.53 -4.03 18.13
C THR A 126 12.54 -5.39 18.81
N ASN A 127 13.64 -6.10 18.78
CA ASN A 127 13.82 -7.42 19.40
C ASN A 127 12.89 -8.51 18.85
N LEU A 128 12.62 -8.48 17.55
CA LEU A 128 12.07 -9.63 16.86
C LEU A 128 13.19 -10.64 16.68
N MET A 129 13.08 -11.76 17.40
CA MET A 129 13.97 -12.92 17.23
C MET A 129 13.39 -13.87 16.18
#